data_bd1afc83556b09ca4414a56841172cfe
#
_entry.id   bd1afc83556b09ca4414a56841172cfe
#
_cell.length_a   1.000
_cell.length_b   1.000
_cell.length_c   1.000
_cell.angle_alpha   90.00
_cell.angle_beta   90.00
_cell.angle_gamma   90.00
#
_symmetry.space_group_name_H-M   'P 1'
#
loop_
_entity.id
_entity.type
_entity.pdbx_description
1 polymer ?
#
loop_
_entity_poly.entity_id
_entity_poly.type
_entity_poly.pdbx_seq_one_letter_code
_entity_poly.pdbx_strand_id
1 'polypeptide(L)'
;NSISILNNTDQTVYGNVWLDELRMTGVKKEKGQAFRLKGSIAFSDLLNINSSYEQKDADFHLLQERLGTGDNQRSVALSAKLSSGKFLPKKWGIKVPVNLNYSYDMAAPKFYPGSDILSGGINDAPEEIKTINKKTSISTSFDKSTKSDNIFLKYTIDKMKLNFSYIDRYKSTPTVDSEVANDISISSSYDYNFSDSNFLQPLNFLKFL
;
A
#
# COMPACT_ATOMS: atom_id res chain seq x y z
N ASN A 1 -6.02 -11.93 -36.32
CA ASN A 1 -7.31 -12.32 -36.93
C ASN A 1 -7.03 -13.11 -38.15
N SER A 2 -7.54 -14.33 -38.29
CA SER A 2 -7.45 -15.17 -39.47
C SER A 2 -8.85 -15.42 -40.02
N ILE A 3 -8.95 -15.46 -41.35
CA ILE A 3 -10.16 -15.87 -42.03
C ILE A 3 -9.86 -17.24 -42.62
N SER A 4 -10.68 -18.24 -42.32
CA SER A 4 -10.57 -19.57 -42.86
C SER A 4 -11.83 -19.90 -43.66
N ILE A 5 -11.66 -20.50 -44.85
CA ILE A 5 -12.75 -20.99 -45.67
C ILE A 5 -12.69 -22.51 -45.58
N LEU A 6 -13.76 -23.09 -45.09
CA LEU A 6 -13.88 -24.52 -44.87
C LEU A 6 -14.87 -25.09 -45.88
N ASN A 7 -14.47 -26.14 -46.57
CA ASN A 7 -15.37 -26.95 -47.43
C ASN A 7 -15.88 -28.12 -46.56
N ASN A 8 -17.16 -28.12 -46.25
CA ASN A 8 -17.81 -29.16 -45.46
C ASN A 8 -18.46 -30.26 -46.35
N THR A 9 -18.10 -30.32 -47.61
CA THR A 9 -18.61 -31.35 -48.52
C THR A 9 -17.48 -32.32 -48.96
N ASP A 10 -17.79 -33.57 -49.22
CA ASP A 10 -16.84 -34.58 -49.69
C ASP A 10 -16.42 -34.35 -51.15
N GLN A 11 -16.91 -33.31 -51.83
CA GLN A 11 -16.59 -32.99 -53.21
C GLN A 11 -15.67 -31.76 -53.28
N THR A 12 -14.73 -31.78 -54.23
CA THR A 12 -13.86 -30.63 -54.48
C THR A 12 -14.68 -29.49 -55.12
N VAL A 13 -14.71 -28.34 -54.43
CA VAL A 13 -15.39 -27.13 -54.90
C VAL A 13 -14.35 -26.23 -55.56
N TYR A 14 -14.61 -25.85 -56.79
CA TYR A 14 -13.83 -24.84 -57.50
C TYR A 14 -14.57 -23.52 -57.52
N GLY A 15 -13.89 -22.43 -57.15
CA GLY A 15 -14.45 -21.09 -57.17
C GLY A 15 -13.45 -20.04 -56.76
N ASN A 16 -13.77 -18.79 -57.06
CA ASN A 16 -13.01 -17.63 -56.60
C ASN A 16 -13.77 -16.96 -55.46
N VAL A 17 -13.08 -16.71 -54.37
CA VAL A 17 -13.64 -15.94 -53.23
C VAL A 17 -13.07 -14.53 -53.29
N TRP A 18 -13.94 -13.56 -53.45
CA TRP A 18 -13.58 -12.15 -53.47
C TRP A 18 -13.88 -11.57 -52.07
N LEU A 19 -12.85 -11.01 -51.42
CA LEU A 19 -12.99 -10.25 -50.14
C LEU A 19 -12.87 -8.76 -50.48
N ASP A 20 -13.99 -8.04 -50.47
CA ASP A 20 -14.01 -6.63 -50.87
C ASP A 20 -13.49 -5.73 -49.75
N GLU A 21 -14.11 -5.72 -48.61
CA GLU A 21 -13.66 -4.89 -47.46
C GLU A 21 -13.78 -5.65 -46.14
N LEU A 22 -12.70 -5.61 -45.35
CA LEU A 22 -12.72 -6.01 -43.94
C LEU A 22 -13.07 -4.81 -43.11
N ARG A 23 -14.33 -4.68 -42.70
CA ARG A 23 -14.77 -3.64 -41.78
C ARG A 23 -14.95 -4.22 -40.38
N MET A 24 -14.38 -3.55 -39.39
CA MET A 24 -14.73 -3.82 -38.02
C MET A 24 -16.11 -3.19 -37.74
N THR A 25 -17.11 -4.04 -37.56
CA THR A 25 -18.44 -3.60 -37.08
C THR A 25 -18.57 -3.90 -35.62
N GLY A 26 -19.38 -3.09 -34.87
CA GLY A 26 -19.58 -3.31 -33.46
C GLY A 26 -18.41 -2.90 -32.59
N VAL A 27 -17.65 -1.87 -33.00
CA VAL A 27 -16.61 -1.30 -32.12
C VAL A 27 -17.23 -0.90 -30.80
N LYS A 28 -16.69 -1.45 -29.71
CA LYS A 28 -17.08 -1.13 -28.33
C LYS A 28 -16.81 0.35 -28.08
N LYS A 29 -17.87 1.13 -27.85
CA LYS A 29 -17.81 2.58 -27.61
C LYS A 29 -18.12 2.93 -26.14
N GLU A 30 -17.94 1.99 -25.24
CA GLU A 30 -18.18 2.22 -23.82
C GLU A 30 -17.14 3.20 -23.28
N LYS A 31 -17.62 4.23 -22.57
CA LYS A 31 -16.77 5.26 -21.97
C LYS A 31 -16.36 4.80 -20.59
N GLY A 32 -15.07 4.69 -20.34
CA GLY A 32 -14.52 4.51 -19.00
C GLY A 32 -14.26 5.87 -18.36
N GLN A 33 -14.51 5.97 -17.08
CA GLN A 33 -14.24 7.14 -16.26
C GLN A 33 -13.21 6.81 -15.19
N ALA A 34 -12.39 7.80 -14.84
CA ALA A 34 -11.50 7.71 -13.69
C ALA A 34 -11.57 9.02 -12.91
N PHE A 35 -11.58 8.89 -11.61
CA PHE A 35 -11.59 10.01 -10.69
C PHE A 35 -10.52 9.81 -9.63
N ARG A 36 -9.74 10.87 -9.35
CA ARG A 36 -8.74 10.88 -8.30
C ARG A 36 -8.82 12.17 -7.50
N LEU A 37 -8.90 12.02 -6.19
CA LEU A 37 -8.82 13.13 -5.22
C LEU A 37 -7.64 12.89 -4.28
N LYS A 38 -6.85 13.93 -4.03
CA LYS A 38 -5.79 13.91 -3.03
C LYS A 38 -5.93 15.13 -2.14
N GLY A 39 -5.76 14.92 -0.84
CA GLY A 39 -5.76 15.98 0.16
C GLY A 39 -4.56 15.84 1.09
N SER A 40 -4.00 16.97 1.51
CA SER A 40 -2.93 17.00 2.50
C SER A 40 -3.18 18.17 3.44
N ILE A 41 -3.04 17.91 4.74
CA ILE A 41 -3.19 18.88 5.80
C ILE A 41 -1.96 18.81 6.69
N ALA A 42 -1.32 19.93 6.91
CA ALA A 42 -0.17 20.05 7.80
C ALA A 42 -0.49 21.06 8.92
N PHE A 43 -0.46 20.60 10.15
CA PHE A 43 -0.55 21.43 11.35
C PHE A 43 0.84 21.68 11.88
N SER A 44 1.54 22.66 11.27
CA SER A 44 2.94 22.93 11.57
C SER A 44 3.77 21.64 11.47
N ASP A 45 4.66 21.42 12.41
CA ASP A 45 5.48 20.22 12.55
C ASP A 45 4.89 19.17 13.54
N LEU A 46 3.64 19.38 13.99
CA LEU A 46 2.96 18.52 14.94
C LEU A 46 2.25 17.35 14.28
N LEU A 47 1.43 17.63 13.25
CA LEU A 47 0.57 16.65 12.62
C LEU A 47 0.52 16.86 11.12
N ASN A 48 0.79 15.80 10.37
CA ASN A 48 0.62 15.75 8.92
C ASN A 48 -0.37 14.64 8.58
N ILE A 49 -1.39 14.97 7.81
CA ILE A 49 -2.40 14.03 7.30
C ILE A 49 -2.39 14.10 5.78
N ASN A 50 -2.28 12.95 5.13
CA ASN A 50 -2.46 12.83 3.69
C ASN A 50 -3.56 11.82 3.42
N SER A 51 -4.43 12.14 2.48
CA SER A 51 -5.49 11.26 2.03
C SER A 51 -5.53 11.18 0.51
N SER A 52 -5.90 10.04 -0.01
CA SER A 52 -6.16 9.87 -1.43
C SER A 52 -7.36 8.95 -1.64
N TYR A 53 -8.14 9.29 -2.62
CA TYR A 53 -9.24 8.50 -3.14
C TYR A 53 -9.07 8.37 -4.65
N GLU A 54 -9.18 7.17 -5.16
CA GLU A 54 -9.14 6.90 -6.60
C GLU A 54 -10.24 5.90 -6.95
N GLN A 55 -10.93 6.17 -8.03
CA GLN A 55 -11.90 5.25 -8.62
C GLN A 55 -11.68 5.20 -10.13
N LYS A 56 -11.71 4.01 -10.70
CA LYS A 56 -11.62 3.74 -12.13
C LYS A 56 -12.69 2.76 -12.55
N ASP A 57 -13.32 3.03 -13.67
CA ASP A 57 -14.22 2.09 -14.30
C ASP A 57 -13.42 1.05 -15.10
N ALA A 58 -14.03 -0.11 -15.31
CA ALA A 58 -13.43 -1.24 -16.03
C ALA A 58 -12.97 -0.91 -17.45
N ASP A 59 -13.66 0.01 -18.13
CA ASP A 59 -13.37 0.43 -19.49
C ASP A 59 -12.42 1.63 -19.58
N PHE A 60 -12.01 2.19 -18.43
CA PHE A 60 -11.04 3.29 -18.44
C PHE A 60 -9.66 2.80 -18.89
N HIS A 61 -9.08 3.50 -19.86
CA HIS A 61 -7.74 3.25 -20.35
C HIS A 61 -7.05 4.56 -20.72
N LEU A 62 -5.74 4.58 -20.65
CA LEU A 62 -4.93 5.69 -21.11
C LEU A 62 -4.83 5.69 -22.63
N LEU A 63 -4.44 6.83 -23.22
CA LEU A 63 -4.29 6.97 -24.68
C LEU A 63 -3.35 5.94 -25.33
N GLN A 64 -2.41 5.38 -24.57
CA GLN A 64 -1.45 4.39 -25.02
C GLN A 64 -1.96 2.95 -24.88
N GLU A 65 -3.06 2.75 -24.17
CA GLU A 65 -3.66 1.46 -23.89
C GLU A 65 -4.83 1.23 -24.85
N ARG A 66 -4.98 0.01 -25.32
CA ARG A 66 -6.08 -0.35 -26.26
C ARG A 66 -7.38 -0.70 -25.54
N LEU A 67 -7.28 -1.21 -24.33
CA LEU A 67 -8.40 -1.74 -23.54
C LEU A 67 -8.24 -1.31 -22.09
N GLY A 68 -9.35 -1.16 -21.37
CA GLY A 68 -9.37 -1.02 -19.93
C GLY A 68 -8.96 -2.31 -19.21
N THR A 69 -8.80 -2.23 -17.90
CA THR A 69 -8.38 -3.36 -17.06
C THR A 69 -9.43 -4.48 -16.95
N GLY A 70 -10.67 -4.18 -17.32
CA GLY A 70 -11.79 -5.10 -17.17
C GLY A 70 -12.38 -5.14 -15.76
N ASP A 71 -11.78 -4.42 -14.80
CA ASP A 71 -12.21 -4.33 -13.41
C ASP A 71 -12.54 -2.87 -13.03
N ASN A 72 -13.63 -2.71 -12.30
CA ASN A 72 -13.91 -1.47 -11.59
C ASN A 72 -13.05 -1.44 -10.33
N GLN A 73 -12.29 -0.39 -10.14
CA GLN A 73 -11.32 -0.28 -9.05
C GLN A 73 -11.65 0.91 -8.15
N ARG A 74 -11.46 0.73 -6.84
CA ARG A 74 -11.53 1.80 -5.84
C ARG A 74 -10.38 1.65 -4.87
N SER A 75 -9.64 2.74 -4.67
CA SER A 75 -8.55 2.80 -3.70
C SER A 75 -8.74 3.98 -2.77
N VAL A 76 -8.60 3.75 -1.49
CA VAL A 76 -8.60 4.77 -0.43
C VAL A 76 -7.32 4.62 0.36
N ALA A 77 -6.58 5.70 0.53
CA ALA A 77 -5.42 5.69 1.41
C ALA A 77 -5.46 6.91 2.34
N LEU A 78 -5.11 6.67 3.59
CA LEU A 78 -4.96 7.69 4.63
C LEU A 78 -3.63 7.46 5.34
N SER A 79 -2.82 8.50 5.46
CA SER A 79 -1.64 8.48 6.32
C SER A 79 -1.66 9.67 7.26
N ALA A 80 -1.36 9.42 8.53
CA ALA A 80 -1.23 10.45 9.54
C ALA A 80 0.08 10.28 10.30
N LYS A 81 0.82 11.35 10.45
CA LYS A 81 2.05 11.41 11.24
C LYS A 81 1.93 12.45 12.33
N LEU A 82 1.95 12.00 13.57
CA LEU A 82 1.90 12.84 14.76
C LEU A 82 3.26 12.86 15.46
N SER A 83 3.82 14.04 15.69
CA SER A 83 5.05 14.25 16.46
C SER A 83 4.70 14.41 17.93
N SER A 84 4.31 13.32 18.62
CA SER A 84 3.79 13.37 19.99
C SER A 84 4.82 13.83 21.03
N GLY A 85 6.12 13.73 20.74
CA GLY A 85 7.18 14.30 21.56
C GLY A 85 7.08 15.82 21.75
N LYS A 86 6.33 16.52 20.91
CA LYS A 86 6.06 17.95 21.04
C LYS A 86 5.19 18.32 22.25
N PHE A 87 4.42 17.38 22.76
CA PHE A 87 3.65 17.56 23.99
C PHE A 87 4.50 17.44 25.25
N LEU A 88 5.76 16.96 25.11
CA LEU A 88 6.70 16.81 26.21
C LEU A 88 7.60 18.05 26.35
N PRO A 89 8.13 18.33 27.57
CA PRO A 89 9.06 19.42 27.74
C PRO A 89 10.28 19.31 26.82
N LYS A 90 10.57 20.35 26.06
CA LYS A 90 11.68 20.37 25.08
C LYS A 90 13.04 19.99 25.69
N LYS A 91 13.25 20.31 26.96
CA LYS A 91 14.47 19.96 27.69
C LYS A 91 14.70 18.44 27.80
N TRP A 92 13.67 17.62 27.69
CA TRP A 92 13.80 16.17 27.74
C TRP A 92 14.34 15.60 26.42
N GLY A 93 14.16 16.33 25.31
CA GLY A 93 14.64 15.92 23.98
C GLY A 93 14.05 14.61 23.48
N ILE A 94 12.89 14.22 23.98
CA ILE A 94 12.22 12.98 23.66
C ILE A 94 11.49 13.15 22.31
N LYS A 95 11.69 12.22 21.40
CA LYS A 95 11.00 12.11 20.11
C LYS A 95 10.18 10.84 20.10
N VAL A 96 8.89 10.98 19.90
CA VAL A 96 7.93 9.87 19.80
C VAL A 96 7.01 10.13 18.60
N PRO A 97 7.46 9.91 17.38
CA PRO A 97 6.58 9.98 16.22
C PRO A 97 5.60 8.80 16.24
N VAL A 98 4.33 9.09 16.02
CA VAL A 98 3.29 8.07 15.80
C VAL A 98 2.85 8.18 14.35
N ASN A 99 2.95 7.09 13.62
CA ASN A 99 2.51 7.00 12.24
C ASN A 99 1.34 6.03 12.15
N LEU A 100 0.28 6.47 11.50
CA LEU A 100 -0.88 5.67 11.14
C LEU A 100 -0.98 5.63 9.62
N ASN A 101 -1.11 4.44 9.04
CA ASN A 101 -1.42 4.29 7.64
C ASN A 101 -2.59 3.32 7.50
N TYR A 102 -3.54 3.71 6.67
CA TYR A 102 -4.68 2.91 6.29
C TYR A 102 -4.77 2.86 4.78
N SER A 103 -4.93 1.68 4.22
CA SER A 103 -5.25 1.49 2.80
C SER A 103 -6.42 0.52 2.65
N TYR A 104 -7.25 0.82 1.69
CA TYR A 104 -8.37 0.01 1.27
C TYR A 104 -8.40 0.00 -0.25
N ASP A 105 -8.18 -1.18 -0.84
CA ASP A 105 -8.22 -1.39 -2.27
C ASP A 105 -9.29 -2.43 -2.58
N MET A 106 -10.17 -2.10 -3.51
CA MET A 106 -11.24 -2.96 -3.97
C MET A 106 -11.26 -3.00 -5.49
N ALA A 107 -11.38 -4.21 -6.04
CA ALA A 107 -11.60 -4.44 -7.45
C ALA A 107 -12.83 -5.34 -7.63
N ALA A 108 -13.69 -4.98 -8.57
CA ALA A 108 -14.84 -5.76 -8.97
C ALA A 108 -14.82 -5.95 -10.48
N PRO A 109 -14.86 -7.20 -11.01
CA PRO A 109 -14.86 -7.45 -12.44
C PRO A 109 -16.10 -6.84 -13.08
N LYS A 110 -15.96 -6.39 -14.33
CA LYS A 110 -17.10 -5.82 -15.09
C LYS A 110 -18.22 -6.82 -15.31
N PHE A 111 -17.83 -8.06 -15.55
CA PHE A 111 -18.73 -9.18 -15.81
C PHE A 111 -18.57 -10.27 -14.75
N TYR A 112 -19.60 -11.04 -14.53
CA TYR A 112 -19.48 -12.26 -13.73
C TYR A 112 -18.43 -13.19 -14.33
N PRO A 113 -17.59 -13.86 -13.51
CA PRO A 113 -16.59 -14.79 -14.02
C PRO A 113 -17.19 -15.87 -14.91
N GLY A 114 -16.64 -16.01 -16.14
CA GLY A 114 -17.13 -16.95 -17.13
C GLY A 114 -18.44 -16.59 -17.83
N SER A 115 -18.93 -15.35 -17.69
CA SER A 115 -20.20 -14.88 -18.26
C SER A 115 -20.00 -13.50 -18.89
N ASP A 116 -20.91 -13.12 -19.77
CA ASP A 116 -21.08 -11.77 -20.33
C ASP A 116 -22.12 -10.90 -19.60
N ILE A 117 -22.64 -11.42 -18.46
CA ILE A 117 -23.58 -10.70 -17.61
C ILE A 117 -22.83 -9.66 -16.78
N LEU A 118 -23.28 -8.41 -16.79
CA LEU A 118 -22.69 -7.32 -16.02
C LEU A 118 -22.83 -7.57 -14.51
N SER A 119 -21.75 -7.36 -13.76
CA SER A 119 -21.71 -7.54 -12.30
C SER A 119 -22.40 -6.42 -11.50
N GLY A 120 -22.79 -5.32 -12.15
CA GLY A 120 -23.37 -4.15 -11.47
C GLY A 120 -22.36 -3.09 -11.06
N GLY A 121 -21.07 -3.29 -11.36
CA GLY A 121 -20.02 -2.33 -11.03
C GLY A 121 -19.53 -2.47 -9.59
N ILE A 122 -18.78 -1.47 -9.10
CA ILE A 122 -18.07 -1.58 -7.83
C ILE A 122 -18.97 -1.61 -6.59
N ASN A 123 -20.16 -1.00 -6.67
CA ASN A 123 -21.10 -0.93 -5.54
C ASN A 123 -21.99 -2.17 -5.46
N ASP A 124 -22.55 -2.59 -6.61
CA ASP A 124 -23.63 -3.58 -6.68
C ASP A 124 -23.12 -5.00 -6.96
N ALA A 125 -21.84 -5.15 -7.34
CA ALA A 125 -21.25 -6.48 -7.51
C ALA A 125 -21.30 -7.27 -6.19
N PRO A 126 -21.61 -8.57 -6.22
CA PRO A 126 -21.55 -9.44 -5.04
C PRO A 126 -20.14 -9.49 -4.42
N GLU A 127 -20.08 -9.67 -3.10
CA GLU A 127 -18.77 -9.72 -2.39
C GLU A 127 -17.92 -10.90 -2.85
N GLU A 128 -18.55 -12.01 -3.27
CA GLU A 128 -17.85 -13.25 -3.69
C GLU A 128 -17.00 -13.08 -4.95
N ILE A 129 -17.30 -12.08 -5.78
CA ILE A 129 -16.53 -11.79 -6.99
C ILE A 129 -15.60 -10.59 -6.85
N LYS A 130 -15.62 -9.92 -5.70
CA LYS A 130 -14.74 -8.80 -5.41
C LYS A 130 -13.39 -9.26 -4.89
N THR A 131 -12.36 -8.51 -5.22
CA THR A 131 -11.08 -8.58 -4.51
C THR A 131 -10.98 -7.37 -3.59
N ILE A 132 -10.78 -7.63 -2.30
CA ILE A 132 -10.68 -6.60 -1.26
C ILE A 132 -9.37 -6.78 -0.52
N ASN A 133 -8.60 -5.71 -0.42
CA ASN A 133 -7.40 -5.65 0.41
C ASN A 133 -7.52 -4.46 1.37
N LYS A 134 -7.43 -4.73 2.67
CA LYS A 134 -7.37 -3.70 3.72
C LYS A 134 -6.08 -3.86 4.47
N LYS A 135 -5.42 -2.76 4.76
CA LYS A 135 -4.23 -2.75 5.60
C LYS A 135 -4.27 -1.54 6.51
N THR A 136 -4.14 -1.81 7.80
CA THR A 136 -3.93 -0.79 8.82
C THR A 136 -2.55 -0.99 9.42
N SER A 137 -1.75 0.05 9.53
CA SER A 137 -0.47 -0.02 10.22
C SER A 137 -0.32 1.15 11.19
N ILE A 138 0.10 0.85 12.40
CA ILE A 138 0.44 1.81 13.42
C ILE A 138 1.89 1.57 13.80
N SER A 139 2.72 2.60 13.75
CA SER A 139 4.09 2.49 14.21
C SER A 139 4.48 3.70 15.05
N THR A 140 5.29 3.44 16.05
CA THR A 140 5.87 4.48 16.89
C THR A 140 7.32 4.11 17.22
N SER A 141 8.12 5.13 17.46
CA SER A 141 9.48 4.94 17.96
C SER A 141 9.72 5.87 19.14
N PHE A 142 10.61 5.47 20.01
CA PHE A 142 11.15 6.29 21.08
C PHE A 142 12.62 6.54 20.81
N ASP A 143 13.01 7.80 20.79
CA ASP A 143 14.39 8.25 20.67
C ASP A 143 14.59 9.49 21.52
N LYS A 144 15.75 9.62 22.17
CA LYS A 144 16.10 10.77 22.96
C LYS A 144 17.34 11.46 22.43
N SER A 145 17.21 12.73 22.07
CA SER A 145 18.27 13.51 21.43
C SER A 145 19.12 14.35 22.40
N THR A 146 18.61 14.67 23.59
CA THR A 146 19.35 15.43 24.60
C THR A 146 20.05 14.51 25.59
N LYS A 147 21.26 14.91 26.02
CA LYS A 147 22.00 14.21 27.07
C LYS A 147 21.40 14.56 28.43
N SER A 148 21.26 13.55 29.28
CA SER A 148 20.83 13.73 30.67
C SER A 148 21.99 14.05 31.57
N ASP A 149 21.73 14.87 32.60
CA ASP A 149 22.71 15.15 33.67
C ASP A 149 22.80 13.97 34.67
N ASN A 150 21.70 13.22 34.81
CA ASN A 150 21.69 12.03 35.65
C ASN A 150 22.46 10.90 34.98
N ILE A 151 23.45 10.34 35.69
CA ILE A 151 24.36 9.32 35.18
C ILE A 151 23.65 8.06 34.74
N PHE A 152 22.60 7.65 35.47
CA PHE A 152 21.79 6.48 35.13
C PHE A 152 21.06 6.69 33.80
N LEU A 153 20.37 7.82 33.61
CA LEU A 153 19.64 8.14 32.38
C LEU A 153 20.60 8.27 31.17
N LYS A 154 21.78 8.88 31.43
CA LYS A 154 22.80 9.09 30.40
C LYS A 154 23.31 7.79 29.79
N TYR A 155 23.47 6.75 30.58
CA TYR A 155 23.98 5.45 30.15
C TYR A 155 22.91 4.40 29.85
N THR A 156 21.62 4.72 30.05
CA THR A 156 20.49 3.85 29.75
C THR A 156 19.59 4.46 28.68
N ILE A 157 18.69 5.34 29.08
CA ILE A 157 17.61 5.88 28.22
C ILE A 157 18.16 6.75 27.08
N ASP A 158 19.25 7.51 27.32
CA ASP A 158 19.84 8.37 26.29
C ASP A 158 20.51 7.58 25.15
N LYS A 159 20.73 6.29 25.35
CA LYS A 159 21.39 5.38 24.40
C LYS A 159 20.43 4.34 23.79
N MET A 160 19.20 4.34 24.26
CA MET A 160 18.20 3.35 23.89
C MET A 160 17.26 3.93 22.84
N LYS A 161 16.99 3.13 21.80
CA LYS A 161 15.93 3.37 20.84
C LYS A 161 14.96 2.21 20.89
N LEU A 162 13.68 2.52 20.90
CA LEU A 162 12.61 1.53 20.87
C LEU A 162 11.77 1.77 19.63
N ASN A 163 11.39 0.70 18.96
CA ASN A 163 10.42 0.76 17.87
C ASN A 163 9.31 -0.23 18.15
N PHE A 164 8.12 0.20 17.88
CA PHE A 164 6.91 -0.63 17.93
C PHE A 164 6.17 -0.48 16.61
N SER A 165 5.70 -1.59 16.05
CA SER A 165 4.78 -1.58 14.93
C SER A 165 3.72 -2.66 15.07
N TYR A 166 2.51 -2.30 14.67
CA TYR A 166 1.35 -3.18 14.55
C TYR A 166 0.81 -3.06 13.12
N ILE A 167 0.60 -4.18 12.47
CA ILE A 167 0.05 -4.23 11.12
C ILE A 167 -1.10 -5.23 11.13
N ASP A 168 -2.26 -4.77 10.70
CA ASP A 168 -3.45 -5.58 10.46
C ASP A 168 -3.73 -5.62 8.96
N ARG A 169 -3.93 -6.83 8.41
CA ARG A 169 -4.22 -7.08 7.00
C ARG A 169 -5.46 -7.94 6.88
N TYR A 170 -6.31 -7.53 5.98
CA TYR A 170 -7.46 -8.31 5.54
C TYR A 170 -7.41 -8.41 4.02
N LYS A 171 -7.58 -9.61 3.51
CA LYS A 171 -7.66 -9.89 2.08
C LYS A 171 -8.81 -10.84 1.82
N SER A 172 -9.63 -10.53 0.82
CA SER A 172 -10.65 -11.41 0.26
C SER A 172 -10.52 -11.41 -1.25
N THR A 173 -10.69 -12.55 -1.88
CA THR A 173 -10.63 -12.73 -3.33
C THR A 173 -11.73 -13.71 -3.75
N PRO A 174 -12.10 -13.78 -5.04
CA PRO A 174 -13.08 -14.75 -5.51
C PRO A 174 -12.74 -16.23 -5.21
N THR A 175 -11.48 -16.53 -4.93
CA THR A 175 -11.00 -17.89 -4.61
C THR A 175 -10.70 -18.10 -3.13
N VAL A 176 -10.58 -17.04 -2.35
CA VAL A 176 -10.30 -17.08 -0.91
C VAL A 176 -11.30 -16.18 -0.22
N ASP A 177 -12.17 -16.78 0.58
CA ASP A 177 -13.26 -16.06 1.27
C ASP A 177 -12.72 -14.94 2.16
N SER A 178 -11.79 -15.23 3.05
CA SER A 178 -11.08 -14.18 3.80
C SER A 178 -9.76 -14.68 4.39
N GLU A 179 -8.78 -13.84 4.36
CA GLU A 179 -7.48 -14.03 5.01
C GLU A 179 -7.22 -12.82 5.93
N VAL A 180 -6.98 -13.09 7.20
CA VAL A 180 -6.65 -12.07 8.21
C VAL A 180 -5.26 -12.36 8.76
N ALA A 181 -4.40 -11.36 8.75
CA ALA A 181 -3.05 -11.46 9.30
C ALA A 181 -2.73 -10.25 10.17
N ASN A 182 -2.24 -10.51 11.37
CA ASN A 182 -1.81 -9.50 12.33
C ASN A 182 -0.34 -9.67 12.64
N ASP A 183 0.45 -8.62 12.48
CA ASP A 183 1.87 -8.60 12.80
C ASP A 183 2.14 -7.58 13.90
N ILE A 184 2.82 -8.01 14.94
CA ILE A 184 3.35 -7.14 15.99
C ILE A 184 4.87 -7.24 15.96
N SER A 185 5.55 -6.12 15.87
CA SER A 185 7.01 -6.05 15.94
C SER A 185 7.43 -5.05 17.01
N ILE A 186 8.31 -5.50 17.89
CA ILE A 186 8.95 -4.69 18.91
C ILE A 186 10.45 -4.87 18.75
N SER A 187 11.18 -3.79 18.58
CA SER A 187 12.64 -3.82 18.53
C SER A 187 13.23 -2.77 19.47
N SER A 188 14.35 -3.13 20.07
CA SER A 188 15.14 -2.26 20.91
C SER A 188 16.59 -2.28 20.44
N SER A 189 17.21 -1.12 20.35
CA SER A 189 18.64 -1.00 20.12
C SER A 189 19.27 -0.12 21.20
N TYR A 190 20.48 -0.46 21.55
CA TYR A 190 21.30 0.30 22.48
C TYR A 190 22.62 0.64 21.82
N ASP A 191 22.88 1.92 21.60
CA ASP A 191 24.05 2.43 20.93
C ASP A 191 24.96 3.17 21.91
N TYR A 192 26.12 2.61 22.20
CA TYR A 192 27.13 3.26 23.03
C TYR A 192 28.44 3.43 22.24
N ASN A 193 28.83 4.66 22.03
CA ASN A 193 30.09 5.00 21.41
C ASN A 193 31.15 5.23 22.51
N PHE A 194 32.17 4.39 22.53
CA PHE A 194 33.37 4.61 23.34
C PHE A 194 34.19 5.71 22.64
N SER A 195 34.33 6.85 23.30
CA SER A 195 35.30 7.84 22.87
C SER A 195 36.66 7.57 23.54
N ASP A 196 37.75 8.06 22.96
CA ASP A 196 39.12 7.89 23.49
C ASP A 196 39.24 8.39 24.94
N SER A 197 38.38 9.33 25.38
CA SER A 197 38.34 9.81 26.75
C SER A 197 37.62 8.86 27.73
N ASN A 198 36.95 7.83 27.24
CA ASN A 198 36.23 6.84 28.05
C ASN A 198 36.93 5.49 28.12
N PHE A 199 38.24 5.46 27.85
CA PHE A 199 39.01 4.25 27.93
C PHE A 199 39.05 3.80 29.40
N LEU A 200 38.39 2.71 29.72
CA LEU A 200 38.54 2.00 30.99
C LEU A 200 39.94 1.35 30.94
N GLN A 201 40.86 1.87 31.70
CA GLN A 201 42.17 1.22 31.93
C GLN A 201 42.01 0.30 33.15
N PRO A 202 41.59 -0.96 32.97
CA PRO A 202 41.31 -1.87 34.07
C PRO A 202 42.56 -2.23 34.89
N LEU A 203 43.75 -1.94 34.32
CA LEU A 203 45.03 -2.26 34.93
C LEU A 203 45.74 -1.03 35.55
N ASN A 204 45.07 0.10 35.67
CA ASN A 204 45.68 1.31 36.27
C ASN A 204 46.07 1.13 37.75
N PHE A 205 45.45 0.15 38.43
CA PHE A 205 45.83 -0.18 39.81
C PHE A 205 47.16 -0.95 39.90
N LEU A 206 47.61 -1.56 38.81
CA LEU A 206 48.92 -2.25 38.77
C LEU A 206 50.11 -1.31 38.60
N LYS A 207 49.90 -0.03 38.36
CA LYS A 207 50.99 0.99 38.36
C LYS A 207 51.53 1.32 39.72
N PHE A 208 50.98 0.73 40.80
CA PHE A 208 51.42 0.88 42.18
C PHE A 208 52.30 -0.30 42.68
N LEU A 209 52.59 -1.24 41.85
CA LEU A 209 53.58 -2.30 42.07
C LEU A 209 54.82 -2.03 41.25
#